data_03c34c730d6898d048d65388651d9826
#
_entry.id   03c34c730d6898d048d65388651d9826
#
_cell.length_a   1.000
_cell.length_b   1.000
_cell.length_c   1.000
_cell.angle_alpha   90.00
_cell.angle_beta   90.00
_cell.angle_gamma   90.00
#
_symmetry.space_group_name_H-M   'P 1'
#
loop_
_entity.id
_entity.type
_entity.pdbx_description
1 polymer ?
#
loop_
_entity_poly.entity_id
_entity_poly.type
_entity_poly.pdbx_seq_one_letter_code
_entity_poly.pdbx_strand_id
1 'polypeptide(L)'
;MTSRWTTLLRAEYRCDGENCGQTVSLSTISAITNSLAAEVKQTQPDNILELISKLETVLHTQHYLVMDLRQSWVDLTMADSTITRTEAELVRVVEFLQVITAVNSKIEPGYSTTLGTNLKYLNTAMLGLAKIRLQQQKIDKKEFMMIARKAAENIKIAKKCFENTATV
;
A
#
# COMPACT_ATOMS: atom_id res chain seq x y z
N MET A 1 -18.87 -35.71 -15.61
CA MET A 1 -17.63 -34.89 -15.64
C MET A 1 -17.73 -33.83 -14.56
N THR A 2 -17.11 -34.05 -13.42
CA THR A 2 -17.04 -33.03 -12.36
C THR A 2 -16.09 -31.92 -12.81
N SER A 3 -16.58 -30.69 -12.85
CA SER A 3 -15.81 -29.53 -13.27
C SER A 3 -14.52 -29.41 -12.44
N ARG A 4 -13.41 -29.07 -13.09
CA ARG A 4 -12.10 -28.82 -12.44
C ARG A 4 -12.21 -27.81 -11.27
N TRP A 5 -13.19 -26.92 -11.34
CA TRP A 5 -13.52 -25.94 -10.32
C TRP A 5 -14.13 -26.54 -9.04
N THR A 6 -14.96 -27.58 -9.15
CA THR A 6 -15.53 -28.28 -7.99
C THR A 6 -14.48 -29.02 -7.16
N THR A 7 -13.40 -29.47 -7.80
CA THR A 7 -12.27 -30.12 -7.12
C THR A 7 -11.43 -29.08 -6.35
N LEU A 8 -11.20 -27.91 -6.90
CA LEU A 8 -10.48 -26.81 -6.25
C LEU A 8 -11.22 -26.27 -5.01
N LEU A 9 -12.55 -26.15 -5.06
CA LEU A 9 -13.37 -25.68 -3.93
C LEU A 9 -13.35 -26.64 -2.72
N ARG A 10 -12.91 -27.89 -2.91
CA ARG A 10 -12.72 -28.88 -1.84
C ARG A 10 -11.28 -28.93 -1.31
N ALA A 11 -10.37 -28.12 -1.85
CA ALA A 11 -8.99 -28.08 -1.39
C ALA A 11 -8.94 -27.59 0.06
N GLU A 12 -8.17 -28.26 0.87
CA GLU A 12 -7.86 -27.85 2.23
C GLU A 12 -6.44 -27.27 2.25
N TYR A 13 -6.29 -26.16 2.94
CA TYR A 13 -5.01 -25.51 3.19
C TYR A 13 -4.58 -25.85 4.61
N ARG A 14 -3.39 -26.39 4.76
CA ARG A 14 -2.81 -26.69 6.06
C ARG A 14 -1.89 -25.55 6.49
N CYS A 15 -1.95 -25.16 7.76
CA CYS A 15 -1.04 -24.18 8.32
C CYS A 15 0.40 -24.72 8.33
N ASP A 16 1.35 -23.92 7.80
CA ASP A 16 2.78 -24.25 7.76
C ASP A 16 3.48 -23.98 9.10
N GLY A 17 2.77 -23.41 10.09
CA GLY A 17 3.32 -23.15 11.42
C GLY A 17 3.74 -24.42 12.13
N GLU A 18 4.94 -24.42 12.71
CA GLU A 18 5.43 -25.54 13.51
C GLU A 18 4.39 -25.91 14.60
N ASN A 19 3.95 -27.17 14.61
CA ASN A 19 2.96 -27.73 15.55
C ASN A 19 1.52 -27.18 15.42
N CYS A 20 1.16 -26.40 14.40
CA CYS A 20 -0.19 -25.86 14.24
C CYS A 20 -1.20 -26.94 13.77
N GLY A 21 -0.89 -27.67 12.70
CA GLY A 21 -1.72 -28.75 12.17
C GLY A 21 -3.14 -28.37 11.72
N GLN A 22 -3.53 -27.11 11.85
CA GLN A 22 -4.87 -26.65 11.47
C GLN A 22 -5.05 -26.66 9.95
N THR A 23 -6.25 -27.05 9.51
CA THR A 23 -6.66 -27.03 8.11
C THR A 23 -7.86 -26.10 7.94
N VAL A 24 -7.88 -25.38 6.82
CA VAL A 24 -8.98 -24.49 6.44
C VAL A 24 -9.39 -24.78 5.00
N SER A 25 -10.68 -24.97 4.76
CA SER A 25 -11.19 -25.19 3.39
C SER A 25 -11.12 -23.92 2.55
N LEU A 26 -10.90 -24.08 1.24
CA LEU A 26 -10.94 -22.96 0.30
C LEU A 26 -12.30 -22.23 0.34
N SER A 27 -13.41 -22.97 0.54
CA SER A 27 -14.74 -22.36 0.68
C SER A 27 -14.83 -21.42 1.88
N THR A 28 -14.25 -21.80 3.02
CA THR A 28 -14.19 -20.95 4.20
C THR A 28 -13.35 -19.70 3.97
N ILE A 29 -12.16 -19.87 3.37
CA ILE A 29 -11.28 -18.73 3.00
C ILE A 29 -12.03 -17.78 2.05
N SER A 30 -12.66 -18.32 1.00
CA SER A 30 -13.41 -17.52 0.04
C SER A 30 -14.59 -16.77 0.67
N ALA A 31 -15.33 -17.42 1.57
CA ALA A 31 -16.45 -16.79 2.27
C ALA A 31 -15.98 -15.60 3.14
N ILE A 32 -14.92 -15.81 3.93
CA ILE A 32 -14.31 -14.76 4.75
C ILE A 32 -13.81 -13.61 3.87
N THR A 33 -13.04 -13.93 2.83
CA THR A 33 -12.46 -12.91 1.92
C THR A 33 -13.55 -12.11 1.20
N ASN A 34 -14.62 -12.76 0.74
CA ASN A 34 -15.75 -12.09 0.10
C ASN A 34 -16.51 -11.17 1.06
N SER A 35 -16.71 -11.61 2.31
CA SER A 35 -17.33 -10.78 3.36
C SER A 35 -16.50 -9.52 3.63
N LEU A 36 -15.18 -9.68 3.81
CA LEU A 36 -14.27 -8.56 4.03
C LEU A 36 -14.18 -7.64 2.82
N ALA A 37 -14.17 -8.18 1.59
CA ALA A 37 -14.20 -7.38 0.37
C ALA A 37 -15.49 -6.55 0.22
N ALA A 38 -16.63 -7.07 0.68
CA ALA A 38 -17.88 -6.31 0.72
C ALA A 38 -17.82 -5.16 1.72
N GLU A 39 -17.25 -5.39 2.92
CA GLU A 39 -17.02 -4.35 3.92
C GLU A 39 -16.09 -3.24 3.40
N VAL A 40 -14.98 -3.61 2.74
CA VAL A 40 -14.06 -2.66 2.11
C VAL A 40 -14.77 -1.76 1.09
N LYS A 41 -15.62 -2.34 0.22
CA LYS A 41 -16.36 -1.57 -0.80
C LYS A 41 -17.37 -0.59 -0.22
N GLN A 42 -17.90 -0.85 0.98
CA GLN A 42 -18.90 -0.02 1.64
C GLN A 42 -18.29 1.00 2.60
N THR A 43 -16.98 0.94 2.84
CA THR A 43 -16.29 1.79 3.80
C THR A 43 -16.25 3.23 3.34
N GLN A 44 -16.66 4.13 4.23
CA GLN A 44 -16.56 5.56 4.01
C GLN A 44 -15.10 6.03 4.18
N PRO A 45 -14.69 7.12 3.50
CA PRO A 45 -13.32 7.64 3.58
C PRO A 45 -12.79 7.82 5.00
N ASP A 46 -13.62 8.33 5.90
CA ASP A 46 -13.24 8.63 7.30
C ASP A 46 -12.93 7.36 8.12
N ASN A 47 -13.46 6.22 7.71
CA ASN A 47 -13.33 4.95 8.44
C ASN A 47 -12.24 4.02 7.88
N ILE A 48 -11.53 4.43 6.82
CA ILE A 48 -10.53 3.58 6.15
C ILE A 48 -9.43 3.14 7.12
N LEU A 49 -8.90 4.04 7.95
CA LEU A 49 -7.82 3.73 8.90
C LEU A 49 -8.25 2.75 9.99
N GLU A 50 -9.48 2.87 10.47
CA GLU A 50 -10.05 1.95 11.44
C GLU A 50 -10.22 0.55 10.82
N LEU A 51 -10.73 0.50 9.59
CA LEU A 51 -10.86 -0.77 8.86
C LEU A 51 -9.51 -1.41 8.56
N ILE A 52 -8.49 -0.65 8.16
CA ILE A 52 -7.12 -1.17 8.01
C ILE A 52 -6.67 -1.85 9.29
N SER A 53 -6.78 -1.15 10.43
CA SER A 53 -6.37 -1.69 11.73
C SER A 53 -7.14 -2.97 12.10
N LYS A 54 -8.45 -3.02 11.82
CA LYS A 54 -9.28 -4.20 12.02
C LYS A 54 -8.83 -5.37 11.12
N LEU A 55 -8.61 -5.12 9.82
CA LEU A 55 -8.19 -6.18 8.90
C LEU A 55 -6.81 -6.75 9.23
N GLU A 56 -5.88 -5.93 9.70
CA GLU A 56 -4.54 -6.37 10.10
C GLU A 56 -4.54 -7.31 11.31
N THR A 57 -5.63 -7.40 12.06
CA THR A 57 -5.77 -8.42 13.14
C THR A 57 -6.09 -9.81 12.61
N VAL A 58 -6.62 -9.92 11.39
CA VAL A 58 -7.11 -11.19 10.82
C VAL A 58 -6.44 -11.55 9.49
N LEU A 59 -5.85 -10.58 8.80
CA LEU A 59 -5.17 -10.76 7.52
C LEU A 59 -3.70 -10.37 7.65
N HIS A 60 -2.87 -10.97 6.81
CA HIS A 60 -1.49 -10.52 6.67
C HIS A 60 -1.43 -9.05 6.20
N THR A 61 -0.50 -8.27 6.72
CA THR A 61 -0.35 -6.82 6.41
C THR A 61 -0.13 -6.50 4.93
N GLN A 62 0.28 -7.49 4.12
CA GLN A 62 0.44 -7.40 2.67
C GLN A 62 -0.70 -8.08 1.91
N HIS A 63 -1.79 -8.45 2.58
CA HIS A 63 -2.98 -8.97 1.91
C HIS A 63 -3.58 -7.90 0.99
N TYR A 64 -4.06 -8.29 -0.20
CA TYR A 64 -4.50 -7.33 -1.23
C TYR A 64 -5.58 -6.36 -0.73
N LEU A 65 -6.54 -6.80 0.10
CA LEU A 65 -7.57 -5.92 0.68
C LEU A 65 -6.97 -4.83 1.58
N VAL A 66 -5.95 -5.16 2.37
CA VAL A 66 -5.23 -4.19 3.22
C VAL A 66 -4.44 -3.22 2.34
N MET A 67 -3.81 -3.73 1.28
CA MET A 67 -3.05 -2.92 0.34
C MET A 67 -3.95 -1.96 -0.44
N ASP A 68 -5.12 -2.41 -0.91
CA ASP A 68 -6.11 -1.58 -1.61
C ASP A 68 -6.63 -0.45 -0.71
N LEU A 69 -6.91 -0.73 0.57
CA LEU A 69 -7.34 0.29 1.53
C LEU A 69 -6.23 1.32 1.81
N ARG A 70 -4.99 0.85 1.99
CA ARG A 70 -3.85 1.75 2.16
C ARG A 70 -3.66 2.66 0.95
N GLN A 71 -3.77 2.10 -0.27
CA GLN A 71 -3.68 2.87 -1.51
C GLN A 71 -4.82 3.89 -1.59
N SER A 72 -6.07 3.47 -1.33
CA SER A 72 -7.24 4.36 -1.34
C SER A 72 -7.09 5.51 -0.35
N TRP A 73 -6.60 5.23 0.87
CA TRP A 73 -6.35 6.27 1.86
C TRP A 73 -5.26 7.25 1.41
N VAL A 74 -4.17 6.75 0.82
CA VAL A 74 -3.10 7.59 0.26
C VAL A 74 -3.64 8.46 -0.88
N ASP A 75 -4.41 7.89 -1.79
CA ASP A 75 -4.97 8.62 -2.93
C ASP A 75 -5.89 9.74 -2.46
N LEU A 76 -6.79 9.47 -1.52
CA LEU A 76 -7.66 10.50 -0.91
C LEU A 76 -6.85 11.58 -0.21
N THR A 77 -5.84 11.18 0.58
CA THR A 77 -4.99 12.11 1.33
C THR A 77 -4.15 12.97 0.39
N MET A 78 -3.68 12.44 -0.75
CA MET A 78 -2.77 13.12 -1.66
C MET A 78 -3.46 13.76 -2.88
N ALA A 79 -4.77 13.56 -3.08
CA ALA A 79 -5.53 14.05 -4.24
C ALA A 79 -5.46 15.57 -4.39
N ASP A 80 -5.61 16.32 -3.31
CA ASP A 80 -5.59 17.78 -3.33
C ASP A 80 -4.23 18.31 -2.87
N SER A 81 -3.48 18.89 -3.80
CA SER A 81 -2.17 19.47 -3.53
C SER A 81 -2.23 20.80 -2.75
N THR A 82 -3.40 21.42 -2.62
CA THR A 82 -3.59 22.70 -1.94
C THR A 82 -3.78 22.55 -0.43
N ILE A 83 -4.17 21.36 0.02
CA ILE A 83 -4.41 21.08 1.44
C ILE A 83 -3.07 20.88 2.17
N THR A 84 -2.88 21.64 3.26
CA THR A 84 -1.75 21.43 4.16
C THR A 84 -1.99 20.20 5.01
N ARG A 85 -1.08 19.24 4.95
CA ARG A 85 -1.15 17.97 5.69
C ARG A 85 -0.39 18.05 6.99
N THR A 86 -0.88 17.37 7.99
CA THR A 86 -0.21 17.23 9.28
C THR A 86 1.04 16.34 9.18
N GLU A 87 1.95 16.46 10.15
CA GLU A 87 3.12 15.57 10.25
C GLU A 87 2.68 14.10 10.35
N ALA A 88 1.62 13.80 11.12
CA ALA A 88 1.12 12.43 11.30
C ALA A 88 0.57 11.83 10.01
N GLU A 89 -0.16 12.59 9.19
CA GLU A 89 -0.64 12.14 7.88
C GLU A 89 0.54 11.86 6.94
N LEU A 90 1.52 12.75 6.88
CA LEU A 90 2.69 12.56 6.01
C LEU A 90 3.53 11.35 6.43
N VAL A 91 3.70 11.10 7.73
CA VAL A 91 4.37 9.89 8.23
C VAL A 91 3.64 8.65 7.72
N ARG A 92 2.31 8.59 7.87
CA ARG A 92 1.51 7.45 7.46
C ARG A 92 1.50 7.25 5.94
N VAL A 93 1.44 8.33 5.16
CA VAL A 93 1.60 8.25 3.70
C VAL A 93 2.94 7.62 3.32
N VAL A 94 4.04 8.04 3.96
CA VAL A 94 5.37 7.48 3.70
C VAL A 94 5.41 6.00 4.04
N GLU A 95 4.92 5.59 5.22
CA GLU A 95 4.87 4.20 5.66
C GLU A 95 4.07 3.32 4.70
N PHE A 96 2.86 3.73 4.33
CA PHE A 96 2.01 2.98 3.42
C PHE A 96 2.64 2.85 2.03
N LEU A 97 3.14 3.94 1.46
CA LEU A 97 3.76 3.91 0.13
C LEU A 97 5.06 3.11 0.09
N GLN A 98 5.84 3.08 1.17
CA GLN A 98 7.02 2.21 1.23
C GLN A 98 6.64 0.73 1.14
N VAL A 99 5.59 0.29 1.83
CA VAL A 99 5.10 -1.08 1.76
C VAL A 99 4.50 -1.37 0.38
N ILE A 100 3.63 -0.49 -0.12
CA ILE A 100 2.96 -0.64 -1.42
C ILE A 100 3.99 -0.74 -2.55
N THR A 101 4.97 0.16 -2.60
CA THR A 101 6.00 0.14 -3.65
C THR A 101 6.89 -1.10 -3.57
N ALA A 102 7.21 -1.56 -2.35
CA ALA A 102 7.99 -2.78 -2.15
C ALA A 102 7.23 -4.05 -2.61
N VAL A 103 5.91 -4.12 -2.38
CA VAL A 103 5.07 -5.23 -2.85
C VAL A 103 4.89 -5.16 -4.36
N ASN A 104 4.53 -4.00 -4.91
CA ASN A 104 4.27 -3.83 -6.33
C ASN A 104 5.52 -4.13 -7.17
N SER A 105 6.71 -3.75 -6.71
CA SER A 105 7.96 -4.06 -7.42
C SER A 105 8.25 -5.57 -7.53
N LYS A 106 7.66 -6.40 -6.67
CA LYS A 106 7.79 -7.87 -6.74
C LYS A 106 6.72 -8.50 -7.65
N ILE A 107 5.52 -7.92 -7.66
CA ILE A 107 4.37 -8.46 -8.42
C ILE A 107 4.44 -8.01 -9.89
N GLU A 108 4.76 -6.75 -10.12
CA GLU A 108 4.87 -6.12 -11.43
C GLU A 108 6.28 -5.51 -11.59
N PRO A 109 7.29 -6.35 -11.87
CA PRO A 109 8.64 -5.84 -12.07
C PRO A 109 8.71 -4.97 -13.33
N GLY A 110 9.18 -3.74 -13.18
CA GLY A 110 9.34 -2.79 -14.28
C GLY A 110 8.79 -1.39 -13.99
N TYR A 111 8.60 -0.64 -15.06
CA TYR A 111 8.12 0.74 -14.99
C TYR A 111 6.62 0.78 -15.28
N SER A 112 5.77 0.83 -14.25
CA SER A 112 4.32 0.99 -14.39
C SER A 112 3.88 2.41 -14.00
N THR A 113 2.72 2.84 -14.54
CA THR A 113 2.13 4.14 -14.17
C THR A 113 1.80 4.20 -12.67
N THR A 114 1.34 3.08 -12.12
CA THR A 114 1.04 2.94 -10.68
C THR A 114 2.30 3.20 -9.85
N LEU A 115 3.43 2.57 -10.21
CA LEU A 115 4.71 2.81 -9.54
C LEU A 115 5.12 4.29 -9.66
N GLY A 116 4.99 4.88 -10.84
CA GLY A 116 5.31 6.29 -11.08
C GLY A 116 4.50 7.23 -10.19
N THR A 117 3.19 7.01 -10.07
CA THR A 117 2.28 7.79 -9.22
C THR A 117 2.63 7.63 -7.74
N ASN A 118 2.85 6.40 -7.29
CA ASN A 118 3.21 6.13 -5.90
C ASN A 118 4.56 6.76 -5.52
N LEU A 119 5.55 6.72 -6.40
CA LEU A 119 6.82 7.41 -6.18
C LEU A 119 6.67 8.93 -6.14
N LYS A 120 5.78 9.50 -6.96
CA LYS A 120 5.46 10.94 -6.92
C LYS A 120 4.86 11.32 -5.56
N TYR A 121 3.87 10.58 -5.07
CA TYR A 121 3.25 10.82 -3.76
C TYR A 121 4.26 10.62 -2.62
N LEU A 122 5.04 9.55 -2.66
CA LEU A 122 6.09 9.27 -1.68
C LEU A 122 7.07 10.44 -1.57
N ASN A 123 7.53 10.98 -2.70
CA ASN A 123 8.46 12.10 -2.71
C ASN A 123 7.83 13.37 -2.14
N THR A 124 6.58 13.67 -2.52
CA THR A 124 5.86 14.82 -1.98
C THR A 124 5.71 14.71 -0.46
N ALA A 125 5.33 13.53 0.05
CA ALA A 125 5.20 13.29 1.48
C ALA A 125 6.54 13.34 2.22
N MET A 126 7.60 12.71 1.69
CA MET A 126 8.95 12.73 2.28
C MET A 126 9.50 14.15 2.38
N LEU A 127 9.39 14.96 1.32
CA LEU A 127 9.88 16.35 1.32
C LEU A 127 9.03 17.24 2.22
N GLY A 128 7.70 17.08 2.23
CA GLY A 128 6.80 17.79 3.15
C GLY A 128 7.13 17.50 4.60
N LEU A 129 7.29 16.22 4.95
CA LEU A 129 7.67 15.76 6.29
C LEU A 129 9.05 16.30 6.70
N ALA A 130 10.03 16.20 5.80
CA ALA A 130 11.38 16.73 6.07
C ALA A 130 11.38 18.24 6.29
N LYS A 131 10.58 19.00 5.54
CA LYS A 131 10.42 20.44 5.71
C LYS A 131 9.84 20.78 7.09
N ILE A 132 8.78 20.10 7.50
CA ILE A 132 8.17 20.28 8.82
C ILE A 132 9.21 19.98 9.92
N ARG A 133 9.90 18.85 9.83
CA ARG A 133 10.91 18.43 10.82
C ARG A 133 12.11 19.37 10.89
N LEU A 134 12.55 19.91 9.75
CA LEU A 134 13.61 20.92 9.72
C LEU A 134 13.17 22.22 10.41
N GLN A 135 11.93 22.69 10.17
CA GLN A 135 11.36 23.86 10.82
C GLN A 135 11.23 23.67 12.33
N GLN A 136 10.92 22.45 12.76
CA GLN A 136 10.83 22.07 14.18
C GLN A 136 12.20 21.74 14.80
N GLN A 137 13.30 21.89 14.05
CA GLN A 137 14.66 21.52 14.49
C GLN A 137 14.82 20.04 14.91
N LYS A 138 13.94 19.17 14.43
CA LYS A 138 14.00 17.71 14.66
C LYS A 138 15.02 17.01 13.77
N ILE A 139 15.40 17.62 12.65
CA ILE A 139 16.46 17.18 11.74
C ILE A 139 17.34 18.36 11.39
N ASP A 140 18.59 18.07 11.00
CA ASP A 140 19.52 19.08 10.53
C ASP A 140 19.49 19.27 9.00
N LYS A 141 20.23 20.27 8.50
CA LYS A 141 20.32 20.53 7.05
C LYS A 141 20.94 19.38 6.28
N LYS A 142 21.84 18.61 6.89
CA LYS A 142 22.52 17.48 6.26
C LYS A 142 21.53 16.33 6.04
N GLU A 143 20.74 16.02 7.05
CA GLU A 143 19.66 15.01 6.96
C GLU A 143 18.59 15.41 5.95
N PHE A 144 18.17 16.69 5.95
CA PHE A 144 17.27 17.20 4.94
C PHE A 144 17.82 16.99 3.51
N MET A 145 19.09 17.31 3.27
CA MET A 145 19.73 17.13 1.96
C MET A 145 19.84 15.67 1.56
N MET A 146 20.01 14.74 2.49
CA MET A 146 20.00 13.30 2.20
C MET A 146 18.60 12.84 1.75
N ILE A 147 17.53 13.29 2.43
CA ILE A 147 16.16 13.01 2.04
C ILE A 147 15.85 13.59 0.66
N ALA A 148 16.27 14.83 0.40
CA ALA A 148 16.07 15.48 -0.91
C ALA A 148 16.79 14.75 -2.05
N ARG A 149 18.00 14.24 -1.85
CA ARG A 149 18.72 13.41 -2.83
C ARG A 149 17.97 12.13 -3.14
N LYS A 150 17.51 11.41 -2.12
CA LYS A 150 16.71 10.19 -2.30
C LYS A 150 15.39 10.48 -3.05
N ALA A 151 14.73 11.59 -2.74
CA ALA A 151 13.54 12.01 -3.47
C ALA A 151 13.86 12.30 -4.95
N ALA A 152 14.98 12.95 -5.25
CA ALA A 152 15.41 13.22 -6.63
C ALA A 152 15.70 11.92 -7.43
N GLU A 153 16.26 10.89 -6.80
CA GLU A 153 16.42 9.57 -7.42
C GLU A 153 15.10 8.91 -7.75
N ASN A 154 14.15 8.92 -6.81
CA ASN A 154 12.81 8.41 -7.05
C ASN A 154 12.07 9.15 -8.17
N ILE A 155 12.23 10.47 -8.29
CA ILE A 155 11.65 11.26 -9.39
C ILE A 155 12.17 10.79 -10.75
N LYS A 156 13.47 10.45 -10.87
CA LYS A 156 14.02 9.91 -12.11
C LYS A 156 13.36 8.59 -12.50
N ILE A 157 13.07 7.72 -11.51
CA ILE A 157 12.38 6.45 -11.75
C ILE A 157 10.92 6.73 -12.15
N ALA A 158 10.22 7.60 -11.42
CA ALA A 158 8.85 7.99 -11.73
C ALA A 158 8.71 8.56 -13.16
N LYS A 159 9.65 9.40 -13.58
CA LYS A 159 9.70 9.93 -14.96
C LYS A 159 9.77 8.80 -15.99
N LYS A 160 10.65 7.82 -15.82
CA LYS A 160 10.74 6.64 -16.70
C LYS A 160 9.44 5.83 -16.73
N CYS A 161 8.72 5.72 -15.60
CA CYS A 161 7.43 5.04 -15.56
C CYS A 161 6.41 5.71 -16.48
N PHE A 162 6.37 7.05 -16.50
CA PHE A 162 5.43 7.79 -17.35
C PHE A 162 5.85 7.83 -18.82
N GLU A 163 7.15 7.90 -19.12
CA GLU A 163 7.67 7.88 -20.49
C GLU A 163 7.37 6.55 -21.19
N ASN A 164 7.53 5.42 -20.49
CA ASN A 164 7.28 4.08 -21.05
C ASN A 164 5.80 3.82 -21.33
N THR A 165 4.88 4.48 -20.63
CA THR A 165 3.42 4.32 -20.86
C THR A 165 2.88 5.23 -21.97
N ALA A 166 3.61 6.25 -22.38
CA ALA A 166 3.22 7.12 -23.48
C ALA A 166 3.53 6.53 -24.89
N THR A 167 4.23 5.39 -24.94
CA THR A 167 4.67 4.72 -26.18
C THR A 167 3.85 3.48 -26.54
N VAL A 168 2.77 3.17 -25.82
CA VAL A 168 1.82 2.10 -26.09
C VAL A 168 0.48 2.69 -26.50
#